data_ef603ca8136a64753dcf62232a6e3512
#
_entry.id   ef603ca8136a64753dcf62232a6e3512
#
_cell.length_a   1.000
_cell.length_b   1.000
_cell.length_c   1.000
_cell.angle_alpha   90.00
_cell.angle_beta   90.00
_cell.angle_gamma   90.00
#
_symmetry.space_group_name_H-M   'P 1'
#
loop_
_entity.id
_entity.type
_entity.pdbx_description
1 polymer ?
#
loop_
_entity_poly.entity_id
_entity_poly.type
_entity_poly.pdbx_seq_one_letter_code
_entity_poly.pdbx_strand_id
1 'polypeptide(L)'
;NVPGAMPTMCRMPSQIRGKVVSVNNRAAVLAMPGVIAVEVIPGGGTVVGIPPGVAVMAQTFGQAWDACRALDITWGDGPNKGLSDASIKAALYGALLPLLPAPLGTIAIDADFEFPAASHAPMEVECAIVDVKHGSCEIWAGLQTPIVALQAIAADLGLPQTAVKAH
;
A
#
# COMPACT_ATOMS: atom_id res chain seq x y z
N ASN A 1 -2.86 -19.54 13.08
CA ASN A 1 -1.58 -19.17 13.70
C ASN A 1 -0.46 -20.00 13.04
N VAL A 2 0.46 -19.33 12.37
CA VAL A 2 1.60 -20.01 11.70
C VAL A 2 2.80 -19.94 12.65
N PRO A 3 3.31 -21.10 13.12
CA PRO A 3 4.44 -21.12 14.04
C PRO A 3 5.68 -20.46 13.43
N GLY A 4 6.36 -19.63 14.21
CA GLY A 4 7.59 -18.94 13.78
C GLY A 4 7.37 -17.67 12.95
N ALA A 5 6.13 -17.30 12.63
CA ALA A 5 5.84 -16.04 11.96
C ALA A 5 6.23 -14.85 12.84
N MET A 6 6.99 -13.93 12.27
CA MET A 6 7.49 -12.72 12.95
C MET A 6 6.65 -11.51 12.58
N PRO A 7 6.14 -10.75 13.57
CA PRO A 7 5.41 -9.53 13.31
C PRO A 7 6.23 -8.52 12.50
N THR A 8 5.64 -8.00 11.45
CA THR A 8 6.25 -6.98 10.61
C THR A 8 5.28 -5.81 10.44
N MET A 9 5.77 -4.60 10.68
CA MET A 9 5.04 -3.36 10.48
C MET A 9 5.67 -2.57 9.34
N CYS A 10 4.83 -1.94 8.53
CA CYS A 10 5.28 -1.11 7.41
C CYS A 10 4.88 0.34 7.63
N ARG A 11 5.80 1.24 7.32
CA ARG A 11 5.54 2.67 7.24
C ARG A 11 5.64 3.13 5.80
N MET A 12 4.55 3.70 5.30
CA MET A 12 4.44 4.17 3.93
C MET A 12 4.49 5.71 3.90
N PRO A 13 4.85 6.32 2.74
CA PRO A 13 4.80 7.76 2.58
C PRO A 13 3.36 8.26 2.66
N SER A 14 3.17 9.49 3.14
CA SER A 14 1.86 10.16 3.16
C SER A 14 1.35 10.51 1.76
N GLN A 15 2.26 10.64 0.80
CA GLN A 15 1.93 10.84 -0.62
C GLN A 15 1.86 9.50 -1.36
N ILE A 16 0.81 9.31 -2.16
CA ILE A 16 0.71 8.17 -3.06
C ILE A 16 1.91 8.14 -4.00
N ARG A 17 2.63 7.01 -4.04
CA ARG A 17 3.88 6.82 -4.81
C ARG A 17 5.02 7.79 -4.45
N GLY A 18 5.05 8.30 -3.21
CA GLY A 18 6.24 8.93 -2.67
C GLY A 18 7.43 7.97 -2.69
N LYS A 19 8.63 8.44 -2.41
CA LYS A 19 9.86 7.63 -2.42
C LYS A 19 10.47 7.62 -1.04
N VAL A 20 11.10 6.51 -0.65
CA VAL A 20 12.05 6.49 0.47
C VAL A 20 13.38 7.06 -0.03
N VAL A 21 13.78 8.21 0.48
CA VAL A 21 15.09 8.80 0.16
C VAL A 21 16.15 8.25 1.09
N SER A 22 15.87 8.26 2.40
CA SER A 22 16.76 7.70 3.42
C SER A 22 15.99 7.30 4.67
N VAL A 23 16.53 6.33 5.42
CA VAL A 23 16.14 6.03 6.79
C VAL A 23 17.25 6.55 7.69
N ASN A 24 17.04 7.73 8.29
CA ASN A 24 18.09 8.51 8.93
C ASN A 24 18.62 7.85 10.22
N ASN A 25 17.78 7.09 10.89
CA ASN A 25 18.11 6.42 12.16
C ASN A 25 18.03 4.88 12.08
N ARG A 26 18.25 4.29 10.90
CA ARG A 26 18.14 2.83 10.68
C ARG A 26 18.91 2.01 11.72
N ALA A 27 20.15 2.39 11.99
CA ALA A 27 21.01 1.65 12.95
C ALA A 27 20.45 1.74 14.39
N ALA A 28 19.93 2.87 14.79
CA ALA A 28 19.34 3.04 16.13
C ALA A 28 18.05 2.22 16.28
N VAL A 29 17.20 2.19 15.25
CA VAL A 29 15.98 1.37 15.25
C VAL A 29 16.32 -0.12 15.23
N LEU A 30 17.31 -0.54 14.45
CA LEU A 30 17.75 -1.93 14.43
C LEU A 30 18.32 -2.39 15.78
N ALA A 31 18.89 -1.49 16.58
CA ALA A 31 19.40 -1.77 17.91
C ALA A 31 18.31 -1.80 19.00
N MET A 32 17.05 -1.49 18.70
CA MET A 32 15.97 -1.54 19.69
C MET A 32 15.67 -2.99 20.11
N PRO A 33 15.20 -3.19 21.36
CA PRO A 33 14.94 -4.53 21.88
C PRO A 33 13.99 -5.33 20.99
N GLY A 34 14.42 -6.54 20.59
CA GLY A 34 13.61 -7.47 19.81
C GLY A 34 13.45 -7.14 18.33
N VAL A 35 14.02 -6.04 17.83
CA VAL A 35 14.02 -5.74 16.40
C VAL A 35 14.99 -6.68 15.68
N ILE A 36 14.51 -7.28 14.59
CA ILE A 36 15.24 -8.28 13.81
C ILE A 36 15.74 -7.67 12.50
N ALA A 37 14.88 -6.88 11.83
CA ALA A 37 15.23 -6.29 10.55
C ALA A 37 14.51 -4.94 10.34
N VAL A 38 15.19 -4.07 9.60
CA VAL A 38 14.64 -2.81 9.08
C VAL A 38 15.00 -2.74 7.61
N GLU A 39 14.01 -2.86 6.73
CA GLU A 39 14.25 -2.95 5.29
C GLU A 39 13.45 -1.92 4.51
N VAL A 40 14.08 -1.39 3.46
CA VAL A 40 13.43 -0.46 2.54
C VAL A 40 12.72 -1.24 1.45
N ILE A 41 11.43 -0.98 1.30
CA ILE A 41 10.63 -1.46 0.19
C ILE A 41 10.71 -0.37 -0.91
N PRO A 42 11.38 -0.62 -2.04
CA PRO A 42 11.59 0.41 -3.05
C PRO A 42 10.32 0.80 -3.79
N GLY A 43 9.27 -0.02 -3.67
CA GLY A 43 8.08 0.10 -4.50
C GLY A 43 8.31 -0.45 -5.90
N GLY A 44 7.27 -0.47 -6.71
CA GLY A 44 7.33 -1.01 -8.08
C GLY A 44 6.43 -2.21 -8.25
N GLY A 45 6.97 -3.33 -8.69
CA GLY A 45 6.24 -4.56 -9.04
C GLY A 45 5.96 -4.67 -10.54
N THR A 46 5.96 -5.90 -11.03
CA THR A 46 5.83 -6.20 -12.47
C THR A 46 4.39 -6.36 -12.92
N VAL A 47 3.51 -6.79 -12.02
CA VAL A 47 2.09 -7.10 -12.32
C VAL A 47 1.17 -6.15 -11.56
N VAL A 48 1.46 -5.92 -10.29
CA VAL A 48 0.70 -5.00 -9.42
C VAL A 48 1.68 -4.00 -8.81
N GLY A 49 1.28 -2.73 -8.73
CA GLY A 49 2.11 -1.72 -8.11
C GLY A 49 2.27 -1.95 -6.61
N ILE A 50 3.50 -2.15 -6.17
CA ILE A 50 3.86 -2.24 -4.76
C ILE A 50 4.17 -0.83 -4.25
N PRO A 51 3.48 -0.33 -3.21
CA PRO A 51 3.80 0.97 -2.65
C PRO A 51 5.19 0.94 -1.97
N PRO A 52 5.98 2.02 -2.10
CA PRO A 52 7.26 2.12 -1.39
C PRO A 52 7.03 2.29 0.11
N GLY A 53 8.01 1.89 0.92
CA GLY A 53 7.92 2.03 2.35
C GLY A 53 9.15 1.52 3.09
N VAL A 54 9.04 1.44 4.41
CA VAL A 54 10.04 0.84 5.28
C VAL A 54 9.35 -0.20 6.15
N ALA A 55 9.83 -1.42 6.09
CA ALA A 55 9.35 -2.53 6.90
C ALA A 55 10.24 -2.73 8.12
N VAL A 56 9.64 -2.98 9.28
CA VAL A 56 10.32 -3.35 10.53
C VAL A 56 9.77 -4.68 11.01
N MET A 57 10.64 -5.66 11.14
CA MET A 57 10.35 -6.98 11.70
C MET A 57 10.88 -7.07 13.13
N ALA A 58 10.10 -7.63 14.05
CA ALA A 58 10.50 -7.83 15.43
C ALA A 58 9.95 -9.13 16.02
N GLN A 59 10.40 -9.49 17.23
CA GLN A 59 9.96 -10.70 17.92
C GLN A 59 8.49 -10.64 18.36
N THR A 60 8.00 -9.44 18.71
CA THR A 60 6.62 -9.21 19.11
C THR A 60 5.99 -8.07 18.33
N PHE A 61 4.65 -8.06 18.25
CA PHE A 61 3.91 -7.00 17.58
C PHE A 61 4.17 -5.61 18.23
N GLY A 62 4.21 -5.52 19.55
CA GLY A 62 4.50 -4.26 20.25
C GLY A 62 5.89 -3.71 19.88
N GLN A 63 6.91 -4.58 19.85
CA GLN A 63 8.27 -4.19 19.45
C GLN A 63 8.32 -3.72 17.99
N ALA A 64 7.64 -4.43 17.07
CA ALA A 64 7.55 -4.01 15.67
C ALA A 64 6.84 -2.66 15.53
N TRP A 65 5.76 -2.47 16.29
CA TRP A 65 5.00 -1.22 16.32
C TRP A 65 5.82 -0.04 16.84
N ASP A 66 6.46 -0.18 17.99
CA ASP A 66 7.26 0.89 18.60
C ASP A 66 8.46 1.25 17.73
N ALA A 67 9.15 0.25 17.18
CA ALA A 67 10.27 0.45 16.26
C ALA A 67 9.82 1.13 14.95
N CYS A 68 8.70 0.74 14.38
CA CYS A 68 8.13 1.37 13.19
C CYS A 68 7.79 2.85 13.44
N ARG A 69 7.27 3.20 14.62
CA ARG A 69 6.98 4.58 15.02
C ARG A 69 8.24 5.41 15.27
N ALA A 70 9.31 4.77 15.72
CA ALA A 70 10.60 5.42 15.98
C ALA A 70 11.39 5.74 14.70
N LEU A 71 10.98 5.21 13.54
CA LEU A 71 11.66 5.50 12.28
C LEU A 71 11.65 7.00 11.95
N ASP A 72 12.82 7.51 11.61
CA ASP A 72 13.02 8.83 11.01
C ASP A 72 13.34 8.63 9.52
N ILE A 73 12.35 8.95 8.66
CA ILE A 73 12.43 8.67 7.23
C ILE A 73 12.34 9.98 6.46
N THR A 74 13.31 10.22 5.59
CA THR A 74 13.21 11.28 4.59
C THR A 74 12.46 10.74 3.39
N TRP A 75 11.30 11.33 3.13
CA TRP A 75 10.47 11.01 1.99
C TRP A 75 10.75 11.92 0.82
N GLY A 76 10.78 11.38 -0.38
CA GLY A 76 10.81 12.13 -1.63
C GLY A 76 9.45 12.15 -2.30
N ASP A 77 9.27 13.14 -3.15
CA ASP A 77 8.03 13.32 -3.89
C ASP A 77 7.77 12.19 -4.90
N GLY A 78 6.50 11.85 -5.04
CA GLY A 78 5.99 10.97 -6.09
C GLY A 78 5.49 11.75 -7.30
N PRO A 79 4.98 11.05 -8.33
CA PRO A 79 4.40 11.67 -9.53
C PRO A 79 3.17 12.52 -9.23
N ASN A 80 2.54 12.33 -8.07
CA ASN A 80 1.34 13.05 -7.63
C ASN A 80 1.68 14.31 -6.79
N LYS A 81 2.93 14.78 -6.85
CA LYS A 81 3.34 16.01 -6.19
C LYS A 81 2.44 17.17 -6.62
N GLY A 82 1.91 17.89 -5.65
CA GLY A 82 1.07 19.06 -5.89
C GLY A 82 -0.39 18.78 -6.23
N LEU A 83 -0.81 17.51 -6.31
CA LEU A 83 -2.24 17.18 -6.36
C LEU A 83 -2.88 17.47 -5.01
N SER A 84 -4.05 18.11 -5.07
CA SER A 84 -4.92 18.38 -3.93
C SER A 84 -6.35 18.08 -4.32
N ASP A 85 -7.24 17.93 -3.34
CA ASP A 85 -8.67 17.73 -3.59
C ASP A 85 -9.23 18.86 -4.47
N ALA A 86 -8.79 20.11 -4.25
CA ALA A 86 -9.19 21.23 -5.07
C ALA A 86 -8.73 21.11 -6.53
N SER A 87 -7.49 20.65 -6.77
CA SER A 87 -6.98 20.47 -8.14
C SER A 87 -7.64 19.30 -8.85
N ILE A 88 -7.94 18.21 -8.12
CA ILE A 88 -8.68 17.06 -8.66
C ILE A 88 -10.11 17.47 -9.00
N LYS A 89 -10.77 18.17 -8.09
CA LYS A 89 -12.11 18.71 -8.33
C LYS A 89 -12.16 19.61 -9.56
N ALA A 90 -11.23 20.56 -9.67
CA ALA A 90 -11.15 21.44 -10.84
C ALA A 90 -10.94 20.66 -12.15
N ALA A 91 -10.10 19.64 -12.14
CA ALA A 91 -9.89 18.77 -13.30
C ALA A 91 -11.15 17.97 -13.68
N LEU A 92 -11.88 17.44 -12.69
CA LEU A 92 -13.13 16.73 -12.91
C LEU A 92 -14.20 17.66 -13.51
N TYR A 93 -14.38 18.85 -12.95
CA TYR A 93 -15.32 19.84 -13.51
C TYR A 93 -14.92 20.28 -14.91
N GLY A 94 -13.65 20.47 -15.20
CA GLY A 94 -13.15 20.78 -16.54
C GLY A 94 -13.36 19.67 -17.58
N ALA A 95 -13.55 18.43 -17.12
CA ALA A 95 -13.81 17.27 -17.99
C ALA A 95 -15.31 16.96 -18.17
N LEU A 96 -16.21 17.68 -17.47
CA LEU A 96 -17.65 17.49 -17.64
C LEU A 96 -18.07 17.91 -19.04
N LEU A 97 -18.89 17.07 -19.68
CA LEU A 97 -19.55 17.42 -20.93
C LEU A 97 -20.66 18.46 -20.65
N PRO A 98 -20.86 19.45 -21.54
CA PRO A 98 -21.95 20.37 -21.39
C PRO A 98 -23.30 19.63 -21.43
N LEU A 99 -24.18 20.00 -20.50
CA LEU A 99 -25.53 19.46 -20.49
C LEU A 99 -26.25 19.86 -21.77
N LEU A 100 -27.01 18.92 -22.35
CA LEU A 100 -27.92 19.24 -23.44
C LEU A 100 -29.01 20.17 -22.92
N PRO A 101 -29.42 21.20 -23.67
CA PRO A 101 -30.50 22.08 -23.25
C PRO A 101 -31.79 21.27 -23.07
N ALA A 102 -32.48 21.51 -21.95
CA ALA A 102 -33.78 20.88 -21.71
C ALA A 102 -34.78 21.26 -22.78
N PRO A 103 -35.63 20.33 -23.27
CA PRO A 103 -36.72 20.65 -24.17
C PRO A 103 -37.67 21.68 -23.55
N LEU A 104 -38.19 22.60 -24.37
CA LEU A 104 -39.16 23.61 -23.94
C LEU A 104 -40.35 22.95 -23.24
N GLY A 105 -40.75 23.46 -22.07
CA GLY A 105 -41.90 22.97 -21.31
C GLY A 105 -41.60 21.78 -20.36
N THR A 106 -40.36 21.36 -20.23
CA THR A 106 -39.95 20.35 -19.24
C THR A 106 -39.37 20.99 -17.97
N ILE A 107 -39.63 20.35 -16.82
CA ILE A 107 -38.94 20.69 -15.58
C ILE A 107 -37.55 20.05 -15.68
N ALA A 108 -36.51 20.89 -15.73
CA ALA A 108 -35.12 20.42 -15.63
C ALA A 108 -34.68 20.51 -14.16
N ILE A 109 -34.11 19.45 -13.67
CA ILE A 109 -33.36 19.46 -12.40
C ILE A 109 -31.88 19.50 -12.78
N ASP A 110 -31.20 20.58 -12.37
CA ASP A 110 -29.76 20.74 -12.52
C ASP A 110 -29.14 20.67 -11.10
N ALA A 111 -28.37 19.66 -10.86
CA ALA A 111 -27.76 19.42 -9.54
C ALA A 111 -26.40 18.77 -9.68
N ASP A 112 -25.44 19.27 -8.92
CA ASP A 112 -24.12 18.68 -8.80
C ASP A 112 -24.06 17.77 -7.56
N PHE A 113 -23.55 16.55 -7.76
CA PHE A 113 -23.30 15.60 -6.67
C PHE A 113 -21.80 15.37 -6.54
N GLU A 114 -21.25 15.64 -5.36
CA GLU A 114 -19.84 15.45 -5.06
C GLU A 114 -19.67 14.30 -4.07
N PHE A 115 -18.88 13.30 -4.46
CA PHE A 115 -18.51 12.17 -3.61
C PHE A 115 -17.01 12.25 -3.33
N PRO A 116 -16.60 12.61 -2.10
CA PRO A 116 -15.19 12.66 -1.75
C PRO A 116 -14.58 11.25 -1.74
N ALA A 117 -13.29 11.17 -2.05
CA ALA A 117 -12.55 9.94 -1.83
C ALA A 117 -12.51 9.62 -0.33
N ALA A 118 -12.93 8.41 0.03
CA ALA A 118 -12.97 7.95 1.41
C ALA A 118 -12.09 6.71 1.59
N SER A 119 -11.49 6.58 2.78
CA SER A 119 -10.80 5.35 3.16
C SER A 119 -11.81 4.24 3.40
N HIS A 120 -11.52 3.02 2.96
CA HIS A 120 -12.39 1.87 3.18
C HIS A 120 -12.62 1.55 4.67
N ALA A 121 -11.60 1.79 5.51
CA ALA A 121 -11.64 1.52 6.95
C ALA A 121 -12.33 0.18 7.31
N PRO A 122 -11.88 -0.96 6.75
CA PRO A 122 -12.49 -2.24 7.00
C PRO A 122 -12.36 -2.61 8.47
N MET A 123 -13.37 -3.32 9.02
CA MET A 123 -13.33 -3.80 10.41
C MET A 123 -12.25 -4.86 10.60
N GLU A 124 -12.01 -5.69 9.60
CA GLU A 124 -10.88 -6.62 9.56
C GLU A 124 -9.72 -5.93 8.83
N VAL A 125 -8.65 -5.69 9.57
CA VAL A 125 -7.44 -5.10 9.01
C VAL A 125 -6.75 -6.12 8.11
N GLU A 126 -6.43 -5.71 6.90
CA GLU A 126 -5.69 -6.55 5.96
C GLU A 126 -4.33 -6.92 6.55
N CYS A 127 -4.09 -8.21 6.64
CA CYS A 127 -2.81 -8.76 7.07
C CYS A 127 -2.44 -9.97 6.21
N ALA A 128 -1.15 -10.26 6.14
CA ALA A 128 -0.66 -11.43 5.45
C ALA A 128 0.45 -12.10 6.28
N ILE A 129 0.48 -13.43 6.23
CA ILE A 129 1.63 -14.21 6.69
C ILE A 129 2.26 -14.82 5.44
N VAL A 130 3.57 -14.69 5.32
CA VAL A 130 4.32 -15.16 4.16
C VAL A 130 5.49 -16.01 4.65
N ASP A 131 5.59 -17.22 4.10
CA ASP A 131 6.69 -18.16 4.35
C ASP A 131 7.42 -18.41 3.02
N VAL A 132 8.60 -17.79 2.86
CA VAL A 132 9.44 -17.96 1.69
C VAL A 132 10.53 -18.96 2.00
N LYS A 133 10.55 -20.07 1.27
CA LYS A 133 11.59 -21.10 1.31
C LYS A 133 12.35 -21.16 0.01
N HIS A 134 13.47 -21.88 -0.01
CA HIS A 134 14.18 -22.10 -1.26
C HIS A 134 13.25 -22.78 -2.30
N GLY A 135 12.92 -22.06 -3.36
CA GLY A 135 12.10 -22.54 -4.45
C GLY A 135 10.59 -22.57 -4.23
N SER A 136 10.07 -22.06 -3.10
CA SER A 136 8.62 -22.00 -2.83
C SER A 136 8.21 -20.83 -1.94
N CYS A 137 6.93 -20.46 -2.02
CA CYS A 137 6.33 -19.45 -1.16
C CYS A 137 4.91 -19.88 -0.75
N GLU A 138 4.60 -19.82 0.54
CA GLU A 138 3.24 -20.02 1.07
C GLU A 138 2.73 -18.73 1.70
N ILE A 139 1.45 -18.42 1.46
CA ILE A 139 0.82 -17.17 1.88
C ILE A 139 -0.51 -17.47 2.54
N TRP A 140 -0.77 -16.82 3.67
CA TRP A 140 -2.07 -16.79 4.34
C TRP A 140 -2.55 -15.36 4.38
N ALA A 141 -3.56 -15.03 3.58
CA ALA A 141 -4.11 -13.69 3.45
C ALA A 141 -5.52 -13.70 2.83
N GLY A 142 -6.32 -12.71 3.17
CA GLY A 142 -7.52 -12.38 2.41
C GLY A 142 -7.15 -11.77 1.06
N LEU A 143 -7.47 -12.44 -0.04
CA LEU A 143 -7.13 -11.99 -1.38
C LEU A 143 -8.40 -11.80 -2.22
N GLN A 144 -8.63 -10.59 -2.74
CA GLN A 144 -9.74 -10.33 -3.67
C GLN A 144 -9.48 -10.90 -5.07
N THR A 145 -8.22 -10.89 -5.51
CA THR A 145 -7.79 -11.37 -6.82
C THR A 145 -6.62 -12.35 -6.68
N PRO A 146 -6.88 -13.58 -6.17
CA PRO A 146 -5.82 -14.51 -5.80
C PRO A 146 -4.89 -14.85 -6.97
N ILE A 147 -5.43 -15.07 -8.18
CA ILE A 147 -4.61 -15.42 -9.35
C ILE A 147 -3.59 -14.31 -9.66
N VAL A 148 -4.04 -13.06 -9.70
CA VAL A 148 -3.17 -11.91 -9.99
C VAL A 148 -2.13 -11.70 -8.89
N ALA A 149 -2.53 -11.87 -7.63
CA ALA A 149 -1.62 -11.77 -6.49
C ALA A 149 -0.52 -12.84 -6.55
N LEU A 150 -0.88 -14.11 -6.81
CA LEU A 150 0.09 -15.19 -6.94
C LEU A 150 1.05 -14.99 -8.12
N GLN A 151 0.56 -14.47 -9.26
CA GLN A 151 1.41 -14.12 -10.39
C GLN A 151 2.41 -13.02 -10.06
N ALA A 152 1.95 -11.95 -9.38
CA ALA A 152 2.81 -10.85 -8.97
C ALA A 152 3.92 -11.32 -8.00
N ILE A 153 3.54 -12.07 -6.97
CA ILE A 153 4.47 -12.58 -5.96
C ILE A 153 5.48 -13.56 -6.59
N ALA A 154 5.03 -14.45 -7.47
CA ALA A 154 5.92 -15.35 -8.20
C ALA A 154 6.94 -14.58 -9.04
N ALA A 155 6.49 -13.55 -9.76
CA ALA A 155 7.35 -12.70 -10.58
C ALA A 155 8.38 -11.93 -9.73
N ASP A 156 7.95 -11.35 -8.60
CA ASP A 156 8.84 -10.57 -7.73
C ASP A 156 9.88 -11.45 -7.00
N LEU A 157 9.51 -12.71 -6.70
CA LEU A 157 10.42 -13.68 -6.09
C LEU A 157 11.26 -14.48 -7.11
N GLY A 158 11.02 -14.32 -8.41
CA GLY A 158 11.66 -15.11 -9.44
C GLY A 158 11.29 -16.59 -9.40
N LEU A 159 10.08 -16.93 -8.92
CA LEU A 159 9.58 -18.28 -8.78
C LEU A 159 8.59 -18.62 -9.93
N PRO A 160 8.44 -19.90 -10.29
CA PRO A 160 7.31 -20.31 -11.13
C PRO A 160 6.00 -20.16 -10.32
N GLN A 161 4.91 -19.76 -10.98
CA GLN A 161 3.62 -19.54 -10.30
C GLN A 161 3.13 -20.78 -9.54
N THR A 162 3.46 -21.98 -10.02
CA THR A 162 3.11 -23.26 -9.35
C THR A 162 3.83 -23.48 -8.03
N ALA A 163 4.89 -22.72 -7.74
CA ALA A 163 5.63 -22.78 -6.49
C ALA A 163 5.09 -21.79 -5.42
N VAL A 164 4.09 -20.96 -5.76
CA VAL A 164 3.44 -20.02 -4.85
C VAL A 164 2.05 -20.52 -4.53
N LYS A 165 1.75 -20.70 -3.24
CA LYS A 165 0.46 -21.17 -2.75
C LYS A 165 -0.17 -20.13 -1.83
N ALA A 166 -1.49 -19.93 -1.95
CA ALA A 166 -2.28 -19.11 -1.02
C ALA A 166 -3.31 -19.97 -0.27
N HIS A 167 -3.52 -19.62 0.98
CA HIS A 167 -4.48 -20.22 1.89
C HIS A 167 -5.50 -19.18 2.34
#